data_44362b03eb0393f170343784dd65eaf3
#
_entry.id   44362b03eb0393f170343784dd65eaf3
#
_cell.length_a   1.000
_cell.length_b   1.000
_cell.length_c   1.000
_cell.angle_alpha   90.00
_cell.angle_beta   90.00
_cell.angle_gamma   90.00
#
_symmetry.space_group_name_H-M   'P 1'
#
loop_
_entity.id
_entity.type
_entity.pdbx_description
1 polymer ?
#
loop_
_entity_poly.entity_id
_entity_poly.type
_entity_poly.pdbx_seq_one_letter_code
_entity_poly.pdbx_strand_id
1 'polypeptide(L)'
;LPIYYYQVFQDGKWQDTQNYTTQAFDEFSFLYVGDPQIGASKGQISSESEKMENAGNVVTSAPEKNLAARNDSYNWNNVLNEALEDHSDVSFLVSAGDQVNYGSNEREYAGYLGAEALTSLPVATTIGNHDSVSNQYSLHFNNPNAFSDTDTNYVQGKTKAGTDYYYRYGNVLFIVLDTNNYNCATHENVMKKAINENKDAKWRIVVFHQDIYGSGYDHSDSDGMVLRTQLTPLMDKYKIDVVMQGHDHTYSRTFQLEGDGKDHTSYSTYGYKSVEEAEKDSDYQAQNNCYEIVNKTVGGTVTNPEGTVYLEANSATGSKFYSLIASKQDFISERSQTWTPTYSVVKVTDKKFSVTTYDATTRKQLQGSTTYTIVKDAVKQTIQAKNSYKKTVGDKAFSLNAKAKTPLTYTSSDKKIATVDKNGKVTVKKAGKVTITVKAAATSQYQAAGKTITITVTKKAVKKAAK
;
A
#
# COMPACT_ATOMS: atom_id res chain seq x y z
N LEU A 1 -11.42 -12.65 20.43
CA LEU A 1 -10.95 -11.33 20.05
C LEU A 1 -11.29 -10.35 21.16
N PRO A 2 -10.40 -9.43 21.58
CA PRO A 2 -10.69 -8.49 22.64
C PRO A 2 -11.78 -7.51 22.22
N ILE A 3 -12.70 -7.25 23.14
CA ILE A 3 -13.69 -6.19 23.02
C ILE A 3 -13.23 -5.07 23.93
N TYR A 4 -13.11 -3.87 23.39
CA TYR A 4 -12.79 -2.66 24.12
C TYR A 4 -14.07 -1.88 24.36
N TYR A 5 -14.30 -1.43 25.60
CA TYR A 5 -15.42 -0.57 25.97
C TYR A 5 -14.91 0.83 26.28
N TYR A 6 -15.64 1.84 25.84
CA TYR A 6 -15.30 3.23 26.14
C TYR A 6 -16.55 4.06 26.40
N GLN A 7 -16.38 5.14 27.10
CA GLN A 7 -17.41 6.16 27.33
C GLN A 7 -16.82 7.54 27.09
N VAL A 8 -17.62 8.45 26.62
CA VAL A 8 -17.26 9.86 26.47
C VAL A 8 -17.90 10.66 27.59
N PHE A 9 -17.12 11.56 28.22
CA PHE A 9 -17.65 12.52 29.16
C PHE A 9 -17.95 13.81 28.43
N GLN A 10 -19.21 14.18 28.32
CA GLN A 10 -19.66 15.36 27.58
C GLN A 10 -20.77 16.06 28.35
N ASP A 11 -20.76 17.38 28.37
CA ASP A 11 -21.78 18.21 29.03
C ASP A 11 -22.02 17.82 30.52
N GLY A 12 -20.94 17.52 31.22
CA GLY A 12 -20.99 17.19 32.66
C GLY A 12 -21.48 15.76 32.98
N LYS A 13 -21.66 14.87 32.01
CA LYS A 13 -22.08 13.48 32.23
C LYS A 13 -21.41 12.49 31.30
N TRP A 14 -21.29 11.25 31.78
CA TRP A 14 -20.86 10.12 30.97
C TRP A 14 -21.98 9.75 29.99
N GLN A 15 -21.61 9.61 28.72
CA GLN A 15 -22.50 9.13 27.66
C GLN A 15 -22.60 7.61 27.73
N ASP A 16 -23.47 7.01 26.91
CA ASP A 16 -23.65 5.57 26.85
C ASP A 16 -22.35 4.85 26.48
N THR A 17 -22.18 3.66 27.04
CA THR A 17 -21.00 2.82 26.77
C THR A 17 -21.04 2.35 25.32
N GLN A 18 -19.98 2.61 24.60
CA GLN A 18 -19.72 2.10 23.26
C GLN A 18 -18.70 0.98 23.31
N ASN A 19 -18.59 0.21 22.24
CA ASN A 19 -17.59 -0.84 22.13
C ASN A 19 -16.93 -0.90 20.76
N TYR A 20 -15.73 -1.46 20.77
CA TYR A 20 -14.98 -1.82 19.57
C TYR A 20 -14.46 -3.25 19.72
N THR A 21 -14.70 -4.09 18.72
CA THR A 21 -14.20 -5.47 18.68
C THR A 21 -13.09 -5.56 17.63
N THR A 22 -11.86 -5.92 18.08
CA THR A 22 -10.77 -6.16 17.14
C THR A 22 -11.01 -7.43 16.34
N GLN A 23 -10.63 -7.41 15.08
CA GLN A 23 -10.52 -8.61 14.26
C GLN A 23 -9.19 -9.33 14.51
N ALA A 24 -8.98 -10.50 13.91
CA ALA A 24 -7.70 -11.18 13.93
C ALA A 24 -6.62 -10.33 13.25
N PHE A 25 -5.37 -10.41 13.74
CA PHE A 25 -4.26 -9.63 13.18
C PHE A 25 -3.53 -10.33 12.04
N ASP A 26 -3.76 -11.61 11.85
CA ASP A 26 -3.19 -12.43 10.76
C ASP A 26 -4.12 -12.52 9.53
N GLU A 27 -5.41 -12.31 9.74
CA GLU A 27 -6.42 -12.21 8.68
C GLU A 27 -7.48 -11.18 9.11
N PHE A 28 -7.62 -10.11 8.33
CA PHE A 28 -8.57 -9.04 8.60
C PHE A 28 -9.02 -8.33 7.34
N SER A 29 -10.07 -7.54 7.45
CA SER A 29 -10.54 -6.66 6.41
C SER A 29 -10.70 -5.22 6.91
N PHE A 30 -10.66 -4.27 5.99
CA PHE A 30 -10.92 -2.87 6.27
C PHE A 30 -11.62 -2.20 5.09
N LEU A 31 -12.32 -1.09 5.37
CA LEU A 31 -12.87 -0.23 4.34
C LEU A 31 -11.80 0.77 3.86
N TYR A 32 -11.81 1.06 2.56
CA TYR A 32 -11.03 2.14 1.96
C TYR A 32 -11.99 3.03 1.17
N VAL A 33 -11.93 4.34 1.45
CA VAL A 33 -12.76 5.37 0.84
C VAL A 33 -11.94 6.61 0.50
N GLY A 34 -12.40 7.39 -0.47
CA GLY A 34 -11.88 8.71 -0.78
C GLY A 34 -12.95 9.77 -0.64
N ASP A 35 -12.54 10.96 -0.32
CA ASP A 35 -13.29 12.19 -0.53
C ASP A 35 -14.74 12.14 -0.02
N PRO A 36 -14.95 11.90 1.28
CA PRO A 36 -16.26 12.10 1.88
C PRO A 36 -16.73 13.53 1.71
N GLN A 37 -15.82 14.47 1.77
CA GLN A 37 -15.91 15.91 1.45
C GLN A 37 -17.27 16.51 1.86
N ILE A 38 -17.61 16.33 3.14
CA ILE A 38 -18.87 16.83 3.71
C ILE A 38 -19.02 18.33 3.46
N GLY A 39 -20.09 18.74 2.81
CA GLY A 39 -20.35 20.14 2.45
C GLY A 39 -20.04 20.47 0.97
N ALA A 40 -19.50 19.54 0.20
CA ALA A 40 -19.09 19.78 -1.19
C ALA A 40 -20.25 19.82 -2.18
N SER A 41 -21.38 19.17 -1.91
CA SER A 41 -22.53 19.09 -2.84
C SER A 41 -23.04 20.45 -3.30
N LYS A 42 -22.77 21.51 -2.55
CA LYS A 42 -23.02 22.89 -2.96
C LYS A 42 -22.28 23.29 -4.25
N GLY A 43 -21.11 22.71 -4.51
CA GLY A 43 -20.25 23.04 -5.64
C GLY A 43 -20.57 22.29 -6.93
N GLN A 44 -21.57 21.40 -6.94
CA GLN A 44 -21.92 20.63 -8.14
C GLN A 44 -22.40 21.55 -9.26
N ILE A 45 -21.89 21.34 -10.46
CA ILE A 45 -22.37 22.01 -11.66
C ILE A 45 -23.60 21.27 -12.23
N SER A 46 -24.43 21.96 -12.97
CA SER A 46 -25.71 21.40 -13.50
C SER A 46 -25.54 20.10 -14.28
N SER A 47 -24.48 20.01 -15.13
CA SER A 47 -24.21 18.80 -15.91
C SER A 47 -23.80 17.59 -15.05
N GLU A 48 -23.12 17.82 -13.95
CA GLU A 48 -22.76 16.76 -13.00
C GLU A 48 -23.96 16.34 -12.18
N SER A 49 -24.77 17.30 -11.72
CA SER A 49 -26.02 17.00 -11.03
C SER A 49 -26.96 16.13 -11.87
N GLU A 50 -27.10 16.45 -13.17
CA GLU A 50 -27.90 15.65 -14.09
C GLU A 50 -27.36 14.23 -14.27
N LYS A 51 -26.04 14.05 -14.36
CA LYS A 51 -25.41 12.74 -14.43
C LYS A 51 -25.63 11.93 -13.16
N MET A 52 -25.54 12.56 -11.99
CA MET A 52 -25.79 11.91 -10.70
C MET A 52 -27.26 11.47 -10.59
N GLU A 53 -28.23 12.29 -11.00
CA GLU A 53 -29.65 11.92 -11.04
C GLU A 53 -29.89 10.73 -11.97
N ASN A 54 -29.32 10.75 -13.17
CA ASN A 54 -29.42 9.66 -14.13
C ASN A 54 -28.81 8.35 -13.63
N ALA A 55 -27.80 8.42 -12.76
CA ALA A 55 -27.21 7.27 -12.07
C ALA A 55 -28.04 6.79 -10.86
N GLY A 56 -29.14 7.46 -10.52
CA GLY A 56 -30.01 7.14 -9.39
C GLY A 56 -29.50 7.66 -8.04
N ASN A 57 -28.53 8.56 -8.06
CA ASN A 57 -28.00 9.18 -6.84
C ASN A 57 -28.83 10.41 -6.45
N VAL A 58 -28.86 10.71 -5.15
CA VAL A 58 -29.59 11.89 -4.64
C VAL A 58 -28.73 13.13 -4.93
N VAL A 59 -29.25 14.03 -5.75
CA VAL A 59 -28.61 15.32 -6.02
C VAL A 59 -28.83 16.28 -4.87
N THR A 60 -27.74 16.79 -4.33
CA THR A 60 -27.75 17.68 -3.17
C THR A 60 -27.26 19.09 -3.49
N SER A 61 -27.69 19.65 -4.60
CA SER A 61 -27.34 21.04 -5.00
C SER A 61 -28.02 22.06 -4.05
N ALA A 62 -27.60 22.05 -2.79
CA ALA A 62 -28.12 22.96 -1.80
C ALA A 62 -27.46 24.34 -1.92
N PRO A 63 -28.21 25.45 -1.96
CA PRO A 63 -27.66 26.78 -2.12
C PRO A 63 -26.89 27.26 -0.87
N GLU A 64 -27.10 26.61 0.26
CA GLU A 64 -26.49 26.98 1.54
C GLU A 64 -25.54 25.91 2.06
N LYS A 65 -24.38 26.34 2.59
CA LYS A 65 -23.36 25.44 3.15
C LYS A 65 -23.91 24.46 4.20
N ASN A 66 -24.83 24.88 5.04
CA ASN A 66 -25.39 24.05 6.10
C ASN A 66 -26.30 22.93 5.55
N LEU A 67 -26.98 23.17 4.45
CA LEU A 67 -27.81 22.15 3.80
C LEU A 67 -26.94 21.12 3.08
N ALA A 68 -25.88 21.56 2.41
CA ALA A 68 -24.91 20.65 1.80
C ALA A 68 -24.28 19.73 2.86
N ALA A 69 -23.76 20.31 3.94
CA ALA A 69 -23.18 19.52 5.04
C ALA A 69 -24.17 18.50 5.61
N ARG A 70 -25.43 18.88 5.83
CA ARG A 70 -26.47 17.97 6.32
C ARG A 70 -26.74 16.82 5.35
N ASN A 71 -26.89 17.12 4.08
CA ASN A 71 -27.21 16.12 3.06
C ASN A 71 -26.03 15.15 2.85
N ASP A 72 -24.81 15.67 2.78
CA ASP A 72 -23.63 14.86 2.63
C ASP A 72 -23.36 13.98 3.86
N SER A 73 -23.65 14.51 5.06
CA SER A 73 -23.58 13.73 6.30
C SER A 73 -24.59 12.58 6.32
N TYR A 74 -25.80 12.80 5.81
CA TYR A 74 -26.80 11.76 5.67
C TYR A 74 -26.31 10.66 4.71
N ASN A 75 -25.80 11.05 3.54
CA ASN A 75 -25.25 10.11 2.57
C ASN A 75 -24.05 9.33 3.16
N TRP A 76 -23.15 10.02 3.86
CA TRP A 76 -22.02 9.42 4.54
C TRP A 76 -22.43 8.34 5.54
N ASN A 77 -23.39 8.67 6.41
CA ASN A 77 -23.95 7.72 7.38
C ASN A 77 -24.55 6.49 6.69
N ASN A 78 -25.31 6.70 5.63
CA ASN A 78 -25.92 5.59 4.89
C ASN A 78 -24.89 4.69 4.23
N VAL A 79 -23.88 5.26 3.54
CA VAL A 79 -22.82 4.47 2.89
C VAL A 79 -22.06 3.62 3.89
N LEU A 80 -21.71 4.17 5.06
CA LEU A 80 -21.01 3.39 6.09
C LEU A 80 -21.90 2.30 6.69
N ASN A 81 -23.17 2.60 6.99
CA ASN A 81 -24.09 1.62 7.55
C ASN A 81 -24.32 0.46 6.57
N GLU A 82 -24.56 0.75 5.30
CA GLU A 82 -24.71 -0.27 4.25
C GLU A 82 -23.44 -1.09 4.04
N ALA A 83 -22.27 -0.44 4.04
CA ALA A 83 -20.99 -1.14 3.94
C ALA A 83 -20.77 -2.10 5.12
N LEU A 84 -21.13 -1.72 6.36
CA LEU A 84 -21.01 -2.57 7.54
C LEU A 84 -22.09 -3.66 7.59
N GLU A 85 -23.27 -3.42 7.04
CA GLU A 85 -24.31 -4.44 6.92
C GLU A 85 -23.86 -5.57 5.97
N ASP A 86 -23.23 -5.23 4.85
CA ASP A 86 -22.71 -6.19 3.86
C ASP A 86 -21.37 -6.82 4.27
N HIS A 87 -20.55 -6.09 5.05
CA HIS A 87 -19.19 -6.47 5.42
C HIS A 87 -18.93 -6.23 6.91
N SER A 88 -19.65 -6.94 7.76
CA SER A 88 -19.60 -6.80 9.23
C SER A 88 -18.25 -7.25 9.85
N ASP A 89 -17.37 -7.86 9.05
CA ASP A 89 -16.05 -8.34 9.46
C ASP A 89 -14.93 -7.29 9.32
N VAL A 90 -15.23 -6.05 8.91
CA VAL A 90 -14.22 -5.00 8.78
C VAL A 90 -13.76 -4.49 10.14
N SER A 91 -12.45 -4.22 10.25
CA SER A 91 -11.79 -3.83 11.49
C SER A 91 -11.71 -2.32 11.68
N PHE A 92 -11.56 -1.57 10.59
CA PHE A 92 -11.40 -0.12 10.58
C PHE A 92 -11.66 0.45 9.19
N LEU A 93 -11.65 1.78 9.11
CA LEU A 93 -11.80 2.55 7.88
C LEU A 93 -10.49 3.30 7.57
N VAL A 94 -10.04 3.26 6.32
CA VAL A 94 -9.01 4.14 5.76
C VAL A 94 -9.69 5.18 4.89
N SER A 95 -9.52 6.45 5.22
CA SER A 95 -10.03 7.60 4.45
C SER A 95 -8.88 8.33 3.78
N ALA A 96 -8.88 8.39 2.46
CA ALA A 96 -7.78 8.95 1.66
C ALA A 96 -7.78 10.48 1.55
N GLY A 97 -8.40 11.19 2.47
CA GLY A 97 -8.37 12.65 2.54
C GLY A 97 -9.71 13.31 2.22
N ASP A 98 -9.71 14.62 2.34
CA ASP A 98 -10.88 15.48 2.14
C ASP A 98 -12.10 15.00 2.91
N GLN A 99 -11.95 14.96 4.25
CA GLN A 99 -13.05 14.61 5.14
C GLN A 99 -14.17 15.66 5.04
N VAL A 100 -13.80 16.91 4.84
CA VAL A 100 -14.69 18.06 4.78
C VAL A 100 -14.38 18.96 3.58
N ASN A 101 -15.34 19.75 3.15
CA ASN A 101 -15.15 20.69 2.04
C ASN A 101 -14.47 22.02 2.48
N TYR A 102 -14.70 22.44 3.72
CA TYR A 102 -14.05 23.60 4.30
C TYR A 102 -13.35 23.23 5.60
N GLY A 103 -12.05 23.07 5.58
CA GLY A 103 -11.24 22.61 6.72
C GLY A 103 -11.36 23.46 8.00
N SER A 104 -12.01 24.63 7.96
CA SER A 104 -12.34 25.46 9.13
C SER A 104 -13.80 25.37 9.57
N ASN A 105 -14.60 24.50 8.97
CA ASN A 105 -16.04 24.43 9.24
C ASN A 105 -16.38 23.27 10.20
N GLU A 106 -16.54 23.57 11.47
CA GLU A 106 -16.89 22.59 12.52
C GLU A 106 -18.20 21.85 12.28
N ARG A 107 -19.14 22.39 11.50
CA ARG A 107 -20.39 21.70 11.17
C ARG A 107 -20.16 20.57 10.16
N GLU A 108 -19.18 20.73 9.28
CA GLU A 108 -18.79 19.67 8.34
C GLU A 108 -18.05 18.56 9.08
N TYR A 109 -17.14 18.89 10.01
CA TYR A 109 -16.55 17.89 10.90
C TYR A 109 -17.57 17.18 11.77
N ALA A 110 -18.54 17.89 12.34
CA ALA A 110 -19.64 17.28 13.09
C ALA A 110 -20.43 16.30 12.20
N GLY A 111 -20.61 16.63 10.92
CA GLY A 111 -21.26 15.77 9.95
C GLY A 111 -20.44 14.52 9.63
N TYR A 112 -19.14 14.65 9.45
CA TYR A 112 -18.24 13.53 9.22
C TYR A 112 -18.16 12.59 10.42
N LEU A 113 -17.88 13.13 11.59
CA LEU A 113 -17.72 12.38 12.84
C LEU A 113 -19.02 11.85 13.42
N GLY A 114 -20.15 12.44 13.03
CA GLY A 114 -21.48 12.05 13.51
C GLY A 114 -22.08 10.81 12.85
N ALA A 115 -21.36 10.16 11.93
CA ALA A 115 -21.81 8.90 11.35
C ALA A 115 -21.86 7.81 12.44
N GLU A 116 -22.99 7.11 12.54
CA GLU A 116 -23.25 6.10 13.58
C GLU A 116 -22.17 5.00 13.60
N ALA A 117 -21.76 4.54 12.43
CA ALA A 117 -20.73 3.53 12.27
C ALA A 117 -19.41 3.88 12.98
N LEU A 118 -19.03 5.17 13.03
CA LEU A 118 -17.78 5.61 13.63
C LEU A 118 -17.76 5.51 15.17
N THR A 119 -18.88 5.21 15.81
CA THR A 119 -18.92 4.89 17.24
C THR A 119 -18.25 3.55 17.56
N SER A 120 -18.16 2.64 16.58
CA SER A 120 -17.57 1.31 16.73
C SER A 120 -16.55 0.95 15.65
N LEU A 121 -16.33 1.80 14.65
CA LEU A 121 -15.40 1.62 13.56
C LEU A 121 -14.28 2.67 13.66
N PRO A 122 -13.07 2.34 14.10
CA PRO A 122 -11.95 3.25 14.10
C PRO A 122 -11.64 3.74 12.68
N VAL A 123 -11.20 5.00 12.56
CA VAL A 123 -10.82 5.59 11.27
C VAL A 123 -9.36 6.04 11.27
N ALA A 124 -8.64 5.70 10.19
CA ALA A 124 -7.35 6.26 9.85
C ALA A 124 -7.54 7.27 8.72
N THR A 125 -7.38 8.54 9.04
CA THR A 125 -7.61 9.65 8.11
C THR A 125 -6.32 10.14 7.46
N THR A 126 -6.41 10.66 6.25
CA THR A 126 -5.33 11.32 5.51
C THR A 126 -5.67 12.80 5.35
N ILE A 127 -4.69 13.67 5.38
CA ILE A 127 -4.92 15.11 5.17
C ILE A 127 -5.11 15.36 3.68
N GLY A 128 -6.32 15.74 3.27
CA GLY A 128 -6.61 16.23 1.92
C GLY A 128 -6.33 17.73 1.76
N ASN A 129 -6.41 18.23 0.54
CA ASN A 129 -6.13 19.65 0.28
C ASN A 129 -7.19 20.55 0.93
N HIS A 130 -8.44 20.12 1.03
CA HIS A 130 -9.48 20.83 1.75
C HIS A 130 -9.28 20.82 3.27
N ASP A 131 -8.74 19.74 3.83
CA ASP A 131 -8.40 19.63 5.26
C ASP A 131 -7.18 20.51 5.63
N SER A 132 -6.21 20.61 4.73
CA SER A 132 -4.86 21.16 4.99
C SER A 132 -4.84 22.66 5.32
N VAL A 133 -5.88 23.38 4.97
CA VAL A 133 -5.96 24.86 5.04
C VAL A 133 -6.11 25.41 6.44
N SER A 134 -6.47 24.57 7.41
CA SER A 134 -6.68 24.99 8.81
C SER A 134 -6.14 23.96 9.80
N ASN A 135 -6.18 24.28 11.08
CA ASN A 135 -5.72 23.38 12.15
C ASN A 135 -6.85 22.55 12.76
N GLN A 136 -8.09 22.68 12.31
CA GLN A 136 -9.21 21.92 12.87
C GLN A 136 -9.04 20.43 12.72
N TYR A 137 -8.49 19.96 11.58
CA TYR A 137 -8.19 18.55 11.39
C TYR A 137 -7.39 17.97 12.58
N SER A 138 -6.32 18.62 12.98
CA SER A 138 -5.47 18.15 14.10
C SER A 138 -6.15 18.23 15.47
N LEU A 139 -7.26 18.94 15.60
CA LEU A 139 -8.07 18.96 16.83
C LEU A 139 -9.05 17.77 16.88
N HIS A 140 -9.41 17.21 15.74
CA HIS A 140 -10.34 16.08 15.64
C HIS A 140 -9.64 14.74 15.53
N PHE A 141 -8.45 14.69 14.94
CA PHE A 141 -7.74 13.43 14.66
C PHE A 141 -6.40 13.37 15.37
N ASN A 142 -6.23 12.40 16.26
CA ASN A 142 -5.00 12.12 16.98
C ASN A 142 -4.22 11.00 16.28
N ASN A 143 -3.48 11.35 15.25
CA ASN A 143 -2.74 10.40 14.43
C ASN A 143 -1.56 9.79 15.20
N PRO A 144 -1.42 8.45 15.25
CA PRO A 144 -0.35 7.79 15.97
C PRO A 144 1.00 7.94 15.25
N ASN A 145 2.09 8.01 16.03
CA ASN A 145 3.44 8.14 15.47
C ASN A 145 3.60 9.29 14.47
N ALA A 146 2.85 10.37 14.67
CA ALA A 146 2.97 11.57 13.87
C ALA A 146 4.41 12.12 13.93
N PHE A 147 4.90 12.62 12.81
CA PHE A 147 6.24 13.17 12.71
C PHE A 147 6.37 14.41 13.60
N SER A 148 7.41 14.48 14.42
CA SER A 148 7.54 15.51 15.47
C SER A 148 8.57 16.58 15.12
N ASP A 149 8.51 17.72 15.82
CA ASP A 149 9.45 18.86 15.66
C ASP A 149 10.89 18.49 16.05
N THR A 150 11.10 17.39 16.77
CA THR A 150 12.43 16.90 17.10
C THR A 150 13.06 16.11 15.94
N ASP A 151 12.26 15.75 14.95
CA ASP A 151 12.74 15.06 13.76
C ASP A 151 13.37 16.05 12.77
N THR A 152 14.40 15.62 12.06
CA THR A 152 15.09 16.42 11.06
C THR A 152 14.11 16.85 9.95
N ASN A 153 14.15 18.10 9.53
CA ASN A 153 13.30 18.70 8.50
C ASN A 153 11.81 18.83 8.84
N TYR A 154 11.40 18.61 10.07
CA TYR A 154 10.00 18.72 10.47
C TYR A 154 9.35 20.04 10.08
N VAL A 155 10.03 21.17 10.31
CA VAL A 155 9.47 22.52 10.04
C VAL A 155 9.06 22.70 8.58
N GLN A 156 9.70 22.00 7.66
CA GLN A 156 9.42 22.04 6.22
C GLN A 156 8.40 20.98 5.78
N GLY A 157 7.99 20.09 6.69
CA GLY A 157 7.23 18.90 6.41
C GLY A 157 5.83 18.87 6.98
N LYS A 158 5.23 20.01 7.32
CA LYS A 158 3.87 20.08 7.88
C LYS A 158 3.01 21.12 7.20
N THR A 159 1.71 20.84 7.16
CA THR A 159 0.65 21.80 6.85
C THR A 159 0.03 22.34 8.15
N LYS A 160 -0.95 23.22 8.05
CA LYS A 160 -1.72 23.65 9.23
C LYS A 160 -2.47 22.50 9.90
N ALA A 161 -2.92 21.54 9.12
CA ALA A 161 -3.68 20.38 9.58
C ALA A 161 -2.81 19.34 10.32
N GLY A 162 -1.52 19.27 10.03
CA GLY A 162 -0.65 18.31 10.67
C GLY A 162 0.52 17.88 9.81
N THR A 163 0.83 16.60 9.85
CA THR A 163 2.01 16.01 9.24
C THR A 163 1.80 14.52 8.91
N ASP A 164 2.79 13.92 8.28
CA ASP A 164 2.86 12.46 8.06
C ASP A 164 2.77 11.68 9.36
N TYR A 165 2.25 10.45 9.25
CA TYR A 165 2.22 9.52 10.37
C TYR A 165 2.25 8.07 9.87
N TYR A 166 2.39 7.11 10.77
CA TYR A 166 2.31 5.69 10.43
C TYR A 166 1.70 4.88 11.57
N TYR A 167 1.15 3.75 11.21
CA TYR A 167 0.64 2.78 12.16
C TYR A 167 0.76 1.36 11.61
N ARG A 168 0.65 0.39 12.51
CA ARG A 168 0.63 -1.02 12.15
C ARG A 168 -0.67 -1.66 12.60
N TYR A 169 -1.29 -2.42 11.71
CA TYR A 169 -2.37 -3.32 12.06
C TYR A 169 -2.01 -4.73 11.57
N GLY A 170 -1.84 -5.67 12.52
CA GLY A 170 -1.39 -7.03 12.19
C GLY A 170 -0.09 -7.04 11.39
N ASN A 171 -0.14 -7.62 10.20
CA ASN A 171 0.99 -7.77 9.30
C ASN A 171 1.18 -6.62 8.30
N VAL A 172 0.37 -5.58 8.39
CA VAL A 172 0.41 -4.42 7.50
C VAL A 172 0.98 -3.21 8.20
N LEU A 173 1.98 -2.60 7.59
CA LEU A 173 2.47 -1.27 7.91
C LEU A 173 1.77 -0.27 6.99
N PHE A 174 1.03 0.67 7.58
CA PHE A 174 0.44 1.82 6.90
C PHE A 174 1.30 3.04 7.15
N ILE A 175 1.66 3.74 6.07
CA ILE A 175 2.40 5.00 6.10
C ILE A 175 1.51 6.04 5.42
N VAL A 176 1.12 7.07 6.16
CA VAL A 176 0.20 8.10 5.70
C VAL A 176 0.97 9.40 5.51
N LEU A 177 0.95 9.92 4.28
CA LEU A 177 1.71 11.10 3.89
C LEU A 177 0.76 12.29 3.67
N ASP A 178 1.15 13.46 4.18
CA ASP A 178 0.50 14.74 3.90
C ASP A 178 1.10 15.35 2.63
N THR A 179 0.62 14.92 1.48
CA THR A 179 1.12 15.34 0.16
C THR A 179 0.74 16.76 -0.25
N ASN A 180 0.00 17.50 0.60
CA ASN A 180 -0.11 18.96 0.48
C ASN A 180 1.22 19.65 0.81
N ASN A 181 2.13 18.95 1.47
CA ASN A 181 3.52 19.30 1.59
C ASN A 181 4.32 18.70 0.42
N TYR A 182 4.79 19.53 -0.49
CA TYR A 182 5.60 19.10 -1.65
C TYR A 182 7.07 18.82 -1.31
N ASN A 183 7.49 18.94 -0.05
CA ASN A 183 8.83 18.56 0.39
C ASN A 183 8.93 17.07 0.71
N CYS A 184 9.11 16.25 -0.31
CA CYS A 184 9.16 14.80 -0.18
C CYS A 184 10.37 14.26 0.60
N ALA A 185 11.36 15.09 0.93
CA ALA A 185 12.43 14.70 1.85
C ALA A 185 11.90 14.38 3.25
N THR A 186 10.86 15.08 3.69
CA THR A 186 10.16 14.78 4.95
C THR A 186 9.44 13.43 4.86
N HIS A 187 8.71 13.19 3.78
CA HIS A 187 8.03 11.92 3.53
C HIS A 187 9.01 10.76 3.54
N GLU A 188 10.17 10.92 2.92
CA GLU A 188 11.21 9.89 2.95
C GLU A 188 11.70 9.58 4.37
N ASN A 189 11.87 10.59 5.22
CA ASN A 189 12.31 10.39 6.60
C ASN A 189 11.27 9.59 7.40
N VAL A 190 9.98 9.88 7.23
CA VAL A 190 8.89 9.12 7.88
C VAL A 190 8.85 7.68 7.36
N MET A 191 8.91 7.47 6.05
CA MET A 191 8.94 6.13 5.45
C MET A 191 10.11 5.29 5.98
N LYS A 192 11.30 5.87 6.04
CA LYS A 192 12.50 5.23 6.57
C LYS A 192 12.35 4.85 8.04
N LYS A 193 11.82 5.76 8.88
CA LYS A 193 11.56 5.50 10.30
C LYS A 193 10.54 4.38 10.47
N ALA A 194 9.37 4.51 9.84
CA ALA A 194 8.28 3.53 9.92
C ALA A 194 8.74 2.11 9.54
N ILE A 195 9.48 1.99 8.43
CA ILE A 195 9.98 0.69 7.95
C ILE A 195 11.06 0.13 8.87
N ASN A 196 11.97 0.96 9.39
CA ASN A 196 13.00 0.49 10.30
C ASN A 196 12.44 -0.04 11.62
N GLU A 197 11.34 0.54 12.09
CA GLU A 197 10.65 0.09 13.31
C GLU A 197 9.75 -1.13 13.07
N ASN A 198 9.35 -1.39 11.82
CA ASN A 198 8.42 -2.45 11.42
C ASN A 198 8.99 -3.39 10.34
N LYS A 199 10.24 -3.83 10.50
CA LYS A 199 10.97 -4.65 9.50
C LYS A 199 10.29 -5.98 9.17
N ASP A 200 9.49 -6.52 10.07
CA ASP A 200 8.78 -7.78 9.94
C ASP A 200 7.39 -7.65 9.31
N ALA A 201 6.93 -6.42 9.01
CA ALA A 201 5.68 -6.21 8.28
C ALA A 201 5.71 -6.94 6.93
N LYS A 202 4.64 -7.67 6.64
CA LYS A 202 4.49 -8.42 5.38
C LYS A 202 4.05 -7.55 4.23
N TRP A 203 3.24 -6.55 4.55
CA TRP A 203 2.66 -5.61 3.60
C TRP A 203 3.04 -4.19 3.98
N ARG A 204 3.33 -3.39 2.97
CA ARG A 204 3.58 -1.95 3.09
C ARG A 204 2.59 -1.21 2.23
N ILE A 205 1.70 -0.49 2.87
CA ILE A 205 0.69 0.33 2.20
C ILE A 205 1.01 1.79 2.50
N VAL A 206 1.07 2.61 1.46
CA VAL A 206 1.18 4.06 1.58
C VAL A 206 -0.18 4.66 1.25
N VAL A 207 -0.60 5.65 2.03
CA VAL A 207 -1.84 6.39 1.80
C VAL A 207 -1.51 7.87 1.71
N PHE A 208 -1.97 8.53 0.68
CA PHE A 208 -1.92 9.98 0.53
C PHE A 208 -3.09 10.46 -0.32
N HIS A 209 -3.33 11.77 -0.30
CA HIS A 209 -4.54 12.30 -0.91
C HIS A 209 -4.43 12.47 -2.42
N GLN A 210 -3.44 13.25 -2.92
CA GLN A 210 -3.29 13.53 -4.33
C GLN A 210 -3.03 12.27 -5.15
N ASP A 211 -3.76 12.09 -6.24
CA ASP A 211 -3.61 10.94 -7.11
C ASP A 211 -2.48 11.11 -8.13
N ILE A 212 -1.29 10.63 -7.78
CA ILE A 212 -0.13 10.71 -8.70
C ILE A 212 -0.27 9.79 -9.91
N TYR A 213 -1.13 8.78 -9.85
CA TYR A 213 -1.53 7.90 -10.93
C TYR A 213 -3.02 7.62 -10.85
N GLY A 214 -3.82 8.52 -11.36
CA GLY A 214 -5.28 8.42 -11.39
C GLY A 214 -5.85 8.56 -12.81
N SER A 215 -7.13 8.80 -12.92
CA SER A 215 -7.82 8.91 -14.21
C SER A 215 -8.91 10.00 -14.25
N GLY A 216 -8.99 10.83 -13.23
CA GLY A 216 -9.91 11.95 -13.18
C GLY A 216 -9.42 13.16 -14.01
N TYR A 217 -10.35 13.94 -14.48
CA TYR A 217 -10.07 15.02 -15.45
C TYR A 217 -9.38 16.24 -14.82
N ASP A 218 -9.50 16.46 -13.54
CA ASP A 218 -9.09 17.73 -12.92
C ASP A 218 -7.65 17.69 -12.36
N HIS A 219 -7.22 16.59 -11.77
CA HIS A 219 -5.97 16.52 -11.02
C HIS A 219 -4.97 15.46 -11.49
N SER A 220 -5.42 14.34 -12.02
CA SER A 220 -4.54 13.21 -12.38
C SER A 220 -3.44 13.55 -13.42
N ASP A 221 -3.62 14.58 -14.21
CA ASP A 221 -2.65 15.07 -15.20
C ASP A 221 -2.16 16.48 -14.88
N SER A 222 -2.29 16.92 -13.64
CA SER A 222 -1.88 18.23 -13.16
C SER A 222 -0.96 18.15 -11.94
N ASP A 223 -1.41 18.53 -10.75
CA ASP A 223 -0.61 18.55 -9.51
C ASP A 223 -0.08 17.16 -9.11
N GLY A 224 -0.83 16.10 -9.39
CA GLY A 224 -0.38 14.72 -9.21
C GLY A 224 0.91 14.40 -9.98
N MET A 225 1.08 14.92 -11.18
CA MET A 225 2.29 14.70 -11.98
C MET A 225 3.55 15.31 -11.36
N VAL A 226 3.42 16.44 -10.69
CA VAL A 226 4.54 17.10 -10.02
C VAL A 226 5.05 16.25 -8.86
N LEU A 227 4.14 15.61 -8.13
CA LEU A 227 4.49 14.70 -7.02
C LEU A 227 5.09 13.38 -7.51
N ARG A 228 4.73 12.89 -8.70
CA ARG A 228 5.30 11.66 -9.27
C ARG A 228 6.81 11.66 -9.28
N THR A 229 7.42 12.77 -9.72
CA THR A 229 8.87 12.89 -9.85
C THR A 229 9.63 12.58 -8.57
N GLN A 230 9.00 12.81 -7.43
CA GLN A 230 9.60 12.66 -6.11
C GLN A 230 9.09 11.41 -5.37
N LEU A 231 7.80 11.06 -5.50
CA LEU A 231 7.20 9.96 -4.75
C LEU A 231 7.42 8.59 -5.40
N THR A 232 7.35 8.48 -6.75
CA THR A 232 7.53 7.18 -7.41
C THR A 232 8.87 6.52 -7.06
N PRO A 233 10.02 7.22 -7.07
CA PRO A 233 11.29 6.62 -6.66
C PRO A 233 11.31 6.15 -5.19
N LEU A 234 10.54 6.79 -4.32
CA LEU A 234 10.42 6.38 -2.91
C LEU A 234 9.60 5.10 -2.76
N MET A 235 8.53 4.94 -3.56
CA MET A 235 7.74 3.70 -3.53
C MET A 235 8.60 2.49 -3.89
N ASP A 236 9.44 2.60 -4.92
CA ASP A 236 10.37 1.55 -5.33
C ASP A 236 11.45 1.29 -4.27
N LYS A 237 12.11 2.36 -3.83
CA LYS A 237 13.19 2.30 -2.84
C LYS A 237 12.77 1.56 -1.57
N TYR A 238 11.55 1.81 -1.13
CA TYR A 238 10.99 1.24 0.10
C TYR A 238 10.10 0.02 -0.16
N LYS A 239 9.98 -0.44 -1.41
CA LYS A 239 9.20 -1.61 -1.81
C LYS A 239 7.79 -1.57 -1.27
N ILE A 240 7.09 -0.53 -1.65
CA ILE A 240 5.68 -0.35 -1.31
C ILE A 240 4.85 -1.28 -2.19
N ASP A 241 3.93 -2.00 -1.59
CA ASP A 241 3.07 -2.96 -2.32
C ASP A 241 1.88 -2.26 -2.97
N VAL A 242 1.27 -1.34 -2.22
CA VAL A 242 0.02 -0.66 -2.61
C VAL A 242 0.08 0.80 -2.18
N VAL A 243 -0.37 1.68 -3.05
CA VAL A 243 -0.67 3.07 -2.74
C VAL A 243 -2.17 3.30 -2.84
N MET A 244 -2.75 3.98 -1.85
CA MET A 244 -4.16 4.35 -1.79
C MET A 244 -4.28 5.87 -1.86
N GLN A 245 -5.08 6.36 -2.83
CA GLN A 245 -5.22 7.76 -3.20
C GLN A 245 -6.71 8.17 -3.24
N GLY A 246 -6.98 9.48 -3.24
CA GLY A 246 -8.29 10.09 -3.44
C GLY A 246 -8.21 11.20 -4.48
N HIS A 247 -8.83 12.35 -4.19
CA HIS A 247 -8.70 13.64 -4.86
C HIS A 247 -9.52 13.82 -6.14
N ASP A 248 -9.43 12.91 -7.10
CA ASP A 248 -10.08 13.05 -8.41
C ASP A 248 -11.52 12.52 -8.48
N HIS A 249 -12.05 12.05 -7.36
CA HIS A 249 -13.44 11.61 -7.25
C HIS A 249 -13.88 10.67 -8.39
N THR A 250 -12.96 9.85 -8.87
CA THR A 250 -13.18 8.77 -9.82
C THR A 250 -12.59 7.47 -9.27
N TYR A 251 -12.96 6.34 -9.83
CA TYR A 251 -12.31 5.09 -9.51
C TYR A 251 -11.29 4.74 -10.58
N SER A 252 -10.06 4.47 -10.15
CA SER A 252 -9.09 3.86 -11.02
C SER A 252 -8.13 2.92 -10.27
N ARG A 253 -7.53 2.00 -11.03
CA ARG A 253 -6.45 1.13 -10.59
C ARG A 253 -5.41 1.02 -11.69
N THR A 254 -4.15 1.18 -11.32
CA THR A 254 -3.05 1.00 -12.26
C THR A 254 -2.73 -0.48 -12.50
N PHE A 255 -1.91 -0.75 -13.49
CA PHE A 255 -1.07 -1.94 -13.53
C PHE A 255 -0.03 -1.91 -12.40
N GLN A 256 0.84 -2.92 -12.28
CA GLN A 256 2.00 -2.83 -11.40
C GLN A 256 3.05 -1.94 -12.06
N LEU A 257 3.46 -0.89 -11.35
CA LEU A 257 4.38 0.14 -11.84
C LEU A 257 5.66 0.13 -11.03
N GLU A 258 6.79 0.30 -11.71
CA GLU A 258 8.08 0.69 -11.11
C GLU A 258 8.51 2.02 -11.71
N GLY A 259 9.40 2.75 -11.05
CA GLY A 259 10.05 3.92 -11.61
C GLY A 259 10.86 3.54 -12.85
N ASP A 260 10.96 4.44 -13.81
CA ASP A 260 11.69 4.22 -15.06
C ASP A 260 13.21 4.29 -14.90
N GLY A 261 13.72 4.40 -13.69
CA GLY A 261 15.14 4.43 -13.35
C GLY A 261 15.88 5.70 -13.79
N LYS A 262 15.16 6.73 -14.23
CA LYS A 262 15.74 8.01 -14.63
C LYS A 262 15.65 9.02 -13.50
N ASP A 263 16.55 10.00 -13.53
CA ASP A 263 16.44 11.19 -12.68
C ASP A 263 15.42 12.13 -13.31
N HIS A 264 14.35 12.41 -12.59
CA HIS A 264 13.32 13.35 -13.00
C HIS A 264 13.53 14.71 -12.35
N THR A 265 13.40 15.73 -13.16
CA THR A 265 13.66 17.10 -12.75
C THR A 265 12.39 17.73 -12.22
N SER A 266 12.44 18.31 -11.01
CA SER A 266 11.30 19.03 -10.46
C SER A 266 10.88 20.20 -11.37
N TYR A 267 9.61 20.57 -11.36
CA TYR A 267 9.07 21.67 -12.17
C TYR A 267 9.84 22.98 -11.98
N SER A 268 10.32 23.25 -10.78
CA SER A 268 11.10 24.47 -10.49
C SER A 268 12.45 24.50 -11.22
N THR A 269 13.05 23.35 -11.50
CA THR A 269 14.32 23.25 -12.24
C THR A 269 14.12 23.49 -13.75
N TYR A 270 12.93 23.23 -14.29
CA TYR A 270 12.55 23.64 -15.65
C TYR A 270 12.29 25.14 -15.77
N GLY A 271 12.31 25.88 -14.66
CA GLY A 271 12.07 27.33 -14.65
C GLY A 271 10.62 27.74 -14.54
N TYR A 272 9.70 26.78 -14.33
CA TYR A 272 8.31 27.09 -14.03
C TYR A 272 8.17 27.68 -12.63
N LYS A 273 7.32 28.69 -12.51
CA LYS A 273 7.09 29.40 -11.25
C LYS A 273 6.01 28.74 -10.38
N SER A 274 5.18 27.92 -11.00
CA SER A 274 4.10 27.22 -10.33
C SER A 274 3.81 25.88 -11.00
N VAL A 275 3.04 25.06 -10.31
CA VAL A 275 2.52 23.77 -10.80
C VAL A 275 1.68 24.00 -12.04
N GLU A 276 0.81 25.03 -12.04
CA GLU A 276 -0.11 25.34 -13.14
C GLU A 276 0.60 25.78 -14.43
N GLU A 277 1.84 26.24 -14.34
CA GLU A 277 2.67 26.48 -15.53
C GLU A 277 3.22 25.17 -16.09
N ALA A 278 3.70 24.27 -15.23
CA ALA A 278 4.25 22.97 -15.61
C ALA A 278 3.19 22.05 -16.23
N GLU A 279 1.98 22.08 -15.72
CA GLU A 279 0.83 21.28 -16.19
C GLU A 279 0.50 21.54 -17.66
N LYS A 280 0.76 22.74 -18.15
CA LYS A 280 0.44 23.13 -19.53
C LYS A 280 1.53 22.74 -20.55
N ASP A 281 2.66 22.24 -20.08
CA ASP A 281 3.78 21.86 -20.91
C ASP A 281 3.79 20.35 -21.18
N SER A 282 3.36 19.97 -22.38
CA SER A 282 3.32 18.58 -22.82
C SER A 282 4.68 17.89 -22.85
N ASP A 283 5.76 18.65 -23.07
CA ASP A 283 7.12 18.11 -23.09
C ASP A 283 7.59 17.78 -21.66
N TYR A 284 7.26 18.65 -20.69
CA TYR A 284 7.50 18.37 -19.28
C TYR A 284 6.73 17.11 -18.84
N GLN A 285 5.46 17.02 -19.20
CA GLN A 285 4.62 15.87 -18.87
C GLN A 285 5.18 14.58 -19.49
N ALA A 286 5.53 14.59 -20.77
CA ALA A 286 6.06 13.42 -21.46
C ALA A 286 7.41 12.95 -20.89
N GLN A 287 8.25 13.87 -20.41
CA GLN A 287 9.54 13.55 -19.80
C GLN A 287 9.43 13.04 -18.36
N ASN A 288 8.33 13.34 -17.67
CA ASN A 288 8.16 13.05 -16.25
C ASN A 288 7.01 12.05 -15.94
N ASN A 289 6.76 11.12 -16.83
CA ASN A 289 5.83 10.00 -16.57
C ASN A 289 6.29 9.11 -15.42
N CYS A 290 7.59 8.98 -15.19
CA CYS A 290 8.23 8.37 -14.04
C CYS A 290 7.99 6.87 -13.84
N TYR A 291 7.44 6.14 -14.80
CA TYR A 291 7.06 4.74 -14.61
C TYR A 291 7.43 3.82 -15.76
N GLU A 292 7.60 2.55 -15.42
CA GLU A 292 7.53 1.42 -16.33
C GLU A 292 6.43 0.45 -15.85
N ILE A 293 5.68 -0.14 -16.78
CA ILE A 293 4.65 -1.12 -16.46
C ILE A 293 5.31 -2.49 -16.41
N VAL A 294 5.50 -3.02 -15.21
CA VAL A 294 6.19 -4.31 -14.99
C VAL A 294 5.27 -5.52 -15.01
N ASN A 295 3.95 -5.33 -14.83
CA ASN A 295 2.95 -6.39 -14.97
C ASN A 295 1.63 -5.80 -15.47
N LYS A 296 1.12 -6.33 -16.62
CA LYS A 296 -0.13 -5.90 -17.29
C LYS A 296 -1.33 -6.79 -16.99
N THR A 297 -1.39 -7.42 -15.83
CA THR A 297 -2.56 -8.22 -15.45
C THR A 297 -3.77 -7.33 -15.19
N VAL A 298 -4.82 -7.54 -15.98
CA VAL A 298 -6.10 -6.85 -15.83
C VAL A 298 -6.99 -7.69 -14.94
N GLY A 299 -7.16 -7.28 -13.70
CA GLY A 299 -7.98 -8.02 -12.73
C GLY A 299 -7.41 -9.37 -12.30
N GLY A 300 -8.11 -10.06 -11.40
CA GLY A 300 -7.72 -11.39 -10.92
C GLY A 300 -6.52 -11.38 -9.98
N THR A 301 -5.64 -12.39 -10.10
CA THR A 301 -4.58 -12.64 -9.14
C THR A 301 -3.20 -12.52 -9.77
N VAL A 302 -2.31 -11.75 -9.11
CA VAL A 302 -0.88 -11.69 -9.41
C VAL A 302 -0.08 -12.32 -8.26
N THR A 303 1.00 -13.03 -8.57
CA THR A 303 1.82 -13.71 -7.56
C THR A 303 3.23 -13.14 -7.56
N ASN A 304 3.69 -12.68 -6.40
CA ASN A 304 5.00 -12.04 -6.19
C ASN A 304 5.29 -10.96 -7.25
N PRO A 305 4.38 -10.03 -7.51
CA PRO A 305 4.65 -8.99 -8.49
C PRO A 305 5.83 -8.13 -8.04
N GLU A 306 6.56 -7.61 -8.99
CA GLU A 306 7.43 -6.46 -8.83
C GLU A 306 6.58 -5.19 -8.98
N GLY A 307 7.06 -4.07 -8.47
CA GLY A 307 6.40 -2.77 -8.56
C GLY A 307 5.25 -2.57 -7.59
N THR A 308 4.65 -1.40 -7.67
CA THR A 308 3.56 -0.89 -6.82
C THR A 308 2.27 -0.78 -7.62
N VAL A 309 1.13 -1.13 -7.04
CA VAL A 309 -0.19 -0.83 -7.59
C VAL A 309 -0.75 0.43 -6.91
N TYR A 310 -1.32 1.33 -7.70
CA TYR A 310 -1.97 2.55 -7.22
C TYR A 310 -3.47 2.41 -7.39
N LEU A 311 -4.18 2.71 -6.31
CA LEU A 311 -5.65 2.70 -6.23
C LEU A 311 -6.12 4.12 -5.99
N GLU A 312 -7.09 4.56 -6.77
CA GLU A 312 -7.77 5.84 -6.60
C GLU A 312 -9.21 5.57 -6.19
N ALA A 313 -9.65 6.20 -5.10
CA ALA A 313 -11.01 6.08 -4.61
C ALA A 313 -11.89 7.22 -5.12
N ASN A 314 -13.09 6.86 -5.57
CA ASN A 314 -14.14 7.81 -5.91
C ASN A 314 -14.77 8.40 -4.63
N SER A 315 -15.59 9.45 -4.77
CA SER A 315 -16.32 10.08 -3.66
C SER A 315 -17.11 9.07 -2.83
N ALA A 316 -16.87 9.05 -1.53
CA ALA A 316 -17.57 8.15 -0.61
C ALA A 316 -19.00 8.60 -0.26
N THR A 317 -19.32 9.86 -0.45
CA THR A 317 -20.66 10.42 -0.15
C THR A 317 -21.46 10.75 -1.40
N GLY A 318 -20.78 10.84 -2.55
CA GLY A 318 -21.38 11.38 -3.76
C GLY A 318 -21.58 12.90 -3.71
N SER A 319 -20.90 13.60 -2.80
CA SER A 319 -21.02 15.07 -2.66
C SER A 319 -20.47 15.82 -3.86
N LYS A 320 -19.47 15.25 -4.54
CA LYS A 320 -18.81 15.82 -5.73
C LYS A 320 -18.22 14.70 -6.58
N PHE A 321 -18.27 14.87 -7.90
CA PHE A 321 -17.67 13.95 -8.86
C PHE A 321 -16.94 14.69 -9.96
N TYR A 322 -15.93 14.04 -10.53
CA TYR A 322 -15.27 14.49 -11.75
C TYR A 322 -15.51 13.52 -12.91
N SER A 323 -15.31 14.00 -14.13
CA SER A 323 -15.30 13.16 -15.32
C SER A 323 -13.99 12.40 -15.43
N LEU A 324 -14.00 11.29 -16.12
CA LEU A 324 -12.75 10.62 -16.50
C LEU A 324 -12.04 11.42 -17.60
N ILE A 325 -10.70 11.41 -17.59
CA ILE A 325 -9.88 11.87 -18.72
C ILE A 325 -10.35 11.13 -19.98
N ALA A 326 -10.52 11.86 -21.10
CA ALA A 326 -11.11 11.32 -22.33
C ALA A 326 -10.38 10.07 -22.83
N SER A 327 -9.06 10.10 -22.89
CA SER A 327 -8.22 8.97 -23.28
C SER A 327 -7.70 8.24 -22.07
N LYS A 328 -7.96 6.93 -21.97
CA LYS A 328 -7.41 6.12 -20.87
C LYS A 328 -5.88 6.08 -20.98
N GLN A 329 -5.21 6.46 -19.91
CA GLN A 329 -3.77 6.40 -19.81
C GLN A 329 -3.30 4.93 -19.87
N ASP A 330 -2.11 4.69 -20.39
CA ASP A 330 -1.59 3.33 -20.60
C ASP A 330 -1.24 2.61 -19.31
N PHE A 331 -0.91 3.33 -18.23
CA PHE A 331 -0.68 2.78 -16.90
C PHE A 331 -1.96 2.37 -16.17
N ILE A 332 -3.13 2.84 -16.61
CA ILE A 332 -4.41 2.49 -16.00
C ILE A 332 -4.87 1.10 -16.47
N SER A 333 -5.03 0.16 -15.55
CA SER A 333 -5.62 -1.14 -15.81
C SER A 333 -7.12 -1.05 -15.99
N GLU A 334 -7.81 -0.45 -15.01
CA GLU A 334 -9.26 -0.26 -15.02
C GLU A 334 -9.63 1.09 -14.40
N ARG A 335 -10.77 1.64 -14.82
CA ARG A 335 -11.33 2.89 -14.32
C ARG A 335 -12.83 2.93 -14.49
N SER A 336 -13.51 3.69 -13.64
CA SER A 336 -14.95 3.83 -13.68
C SER A 336 -15.41 5.18 -13.12
N GLN A 337 -16.49 5.72 -13.70
CA GLN A 337 -17.27 6.80 -13.12
C GLN A 337 -18.74 6.49 -13.33
N THR A 338 -19.41 6.10 -12.27
CA THR A 338 -20.85 5.76 -12.26
C THR A 338 -21.71 6.88 -11.72
N TRP A 339 -21.10 7.96 -11.23
CA TRP A 339 -21.79 9.09 -10.60
C TRP A 339 -22.57 8.67 -9.35
N THR A 340 -22.06 7.65 -8.68
CA THR A 340 -22.58 7.10 -7.44
C THR A 340 -21.47 7.02 -6.40
N PRO A 341 -21.76 7.15 -5.10
CA PRO A 341 -20.74 6.96 -4.06
C PRO A 341 -20.20 5.54 -4.08
N THR A 342 -18.93 5.39 -3.72
CA THR A 342 -18.27 4.09 -3.69
C THR A 342 -17.48 3.87 -2.41
N TYR A 343 -17.28 2.60 -2.07
CA TYR A 343 -16.35 2.16 -1.05
C TYR A 343 -15.61 0.89 -1.52
N SER A 344 -14.44 0.66 -1.01
CA SER A 344 -13.68 -0.56 -1.28
C SER A 344 -13.53 -1.39 -0.02
N VAL A 345 -13.63 -2.71 -0.16
CA VAL A 345 -13.32 -3.67 0.90
C VAL A 345 -11.97 -4.30 0.58
N VAL A 346 -11.04 -4.15 1.50
CA VAL A 346 -9.71 -4.74 1.42
C VAL A 346 -9.62 -5.90 2.41
N LYS A 347 -9.17 -7.06 1.93
CA LYS A 347 -8.93 -8.25 2.76
C LYS A 347 -7.45 -8.60 2.73
N VAL A 348 -6.86 -8.78 3.91
CA VAL A 348 -5.42 -9.03 4.05
C VAL A 348 -5.18 -10.26 4.92
N THR A 349 -4.25 -11.09 4.47
CA THR A 349 -3.64 -12.17 5.25
C THR A 349 -2.12 -12.03 5.17
N ASP A 350 -1.37 -12.90 5.84
CA ASP A 350 0.10 -12.96 5.71
C ASP A 350 0.59 -13.03 4.26
N LYS A 351 -0.19 -13.65 3.39
CA LYS A 351 0.21 -13.97 2.01
C LYS A 351 -0.65 -13.33 0.94
N LYS A 352 -1.77 -12.76 1.29
CA LYS A 352 -2.76 -12.29 0.32
C LYS A 352 -3.29 -10.91 0.69
N PHE A 353 -3.28 -10.01 -0.27
CA PHE A 353 -4.01 -8.75 -0.27
C PHE A 353 -5.04 -8.80 -1.38
N SER A 354 -6.28 -8.46 -1.12
CA SER A 354 -7.28 -8.32 -2.18
C SER A 354 -8.17 -7.10 -1.94
N VAL A 355 -8.56 -6.45 -3.02
CA VAL A 355 -9.44 -5.27 -3.00
C VAL A 355 -10.59 -5.48 -3.96
N THR A 356 -11.79 -5.13 -3.50
CA THR A 356 -13.02 -5.10 -4.31
C THR A 356 -13.73 -3.79 -4.02
N THR A 357 -14.08 -3.04 -5.07
CA THR A 357 -14.80 -1.77 -4.95
C THR A 357 -16.28 -1.99 -5.24
N TYR A 358 -17.13 -1.34 -4.45
CA TYR A 358 -18.57 -1.43 -4.50
C TYR A 358 -19.19 -0.07 -4.81
N ASP A 359 -20.23 -0.10 -5.61
CA ASP A 359 -21.17 1.01 -5.77
C ASP A 359 -22.12 0.98 -4.57
N ALA A 360 -22.10 2.05 -3.76
CA ALA A 360 -22.88 2.10 -2.53
C ALA A 360 -24.39 2.15 -2.79
N THR A 361 -24.83 2.72 -3.91
CA THR A 361 -26.26 2.81 -4.25
C THR A 361 -26.86 1.45 -4.62
N THR A 362 -26.10 0.66 -5.38
CA THR A 362 -26.56 -0.67 -5.84
C THR A 362 -26.14 -1.81 -4.93
N ARG A 363 -25.18 -1.57 -4.02
CA ARG A 363 -24.56 -2.56 -3.12
C ARG A 363 -23.90 -3.71 -3.88
N LYS A 364 -23.48 -3.47 -5.12
CA LYS A 364 -22.82 -4.45 -5.99
C LYS A 364 -21.41 -4.00 -6.31
N GLN A 365 -20.59 -4.95 -6.76
CA GLN A 365 -19.28 -4.60 -7.27
C GLN A 365 -19.42 -3.51 -8.34
N LEU A 366 -18.58 -2.48 -8.24
CA LEU A 366 -18.60 -1.31 -9.13
C LEU A 366 -18.43 -1.74 -10.58
N GLN A 367 -19.32 -1.25 -11.45
CA GLN A 367 -19.21 -1.50 -12.89
C GLN A 367 -17.87 -0.96 -13.43
N GLY A 368 -17.16 -1.77 -14.19
CA GLY A 368 -15.84 -1.41 -14.74
C GLY A 368 -14.67 -1.70 -13.80
N SER A 369 -14.95 -2.25 -12.60
CA SER A 369 -13.93 -2.75 -11.68
C SER A 369 -13.89 -4.27 -11.61
N THR A 370 -12.77 -4.80 -11.17
CA THR A 370 -12.58 -6.23 -10.87
C THR A 370 -12.00 -6.41 -9.47
N THR A 371 -12.25 -7.54 -8.84
CA THR A 371 -11.49 -7.90 -7.63
C THR A 371 -10.03 -8.14 -8.02
N TYR A 372 -9.13 -7.39 -7.41
CA TYR A 372 -7.69 -7.51 -7.64
C TYR A 372 -7.01 -8.14 -6.43
N THR A 373 -6.14 -9.11 -6.68
CA THR A 373 -5.49 -9.87 -5.62
C THR A 373 -3.99 -9.94 -5.86
N ILE A 374 -3.21 -9.60 -4.84
CA ILE A 374 -1.76 -9.82 -4.78
C ILE A 374 -1.50 -11.01 -3.85
N VAL A 375 -0.72 -11.99 -4.32
CA VAL A 375 -0.28 -13.13 -3.52
C VAL A 375 1.23 -13.06 -3.34
N LYS A 376 1.69 -13.10 -2.09
CA LYS A 376 3.10 -13.27 -1.71
C LYS A 376 3.31 -14.72 -1.27
N ASP A 377 3.77 -15.57 -2.17
CA ASP A 377 4.04 -16.98 -1.85
C ASP A 377 5.53 -17.28 -1.96
N ALA A 378 5.99 -18.25 -1.15
CA ALA A 378 7.38 -18.65 -1.18
C ALA A 378 7.72 -19.35 -2.50
N VAL A 379 8.67 -18.80 -3.24
CA VAL A 379 9.11 -19.33 -4.54
C VAL A 379 9.97 -20.57 -4.34
N LYS A 380 9.79 -21.59 -5.19
CA LYS A 380 10.67 -22.75 -5.21
C LYS A 380 12.09 -22.33 -5.55
N GLN A 381 13.05 -22.79 -4.76
CA GLN A 381 14.48 -22.62 -5.06
C GLN A 381 15.16 -23.96 -5.28
N THR A 382 16.30 -23.93 -5.97
CA THR A 382 17.14 -25.10 -6.22
C THR A 382 18.54 -24.85 -5.68
N ILE A 383 19.21 -25.93 -5.28
CA ILE A 383 20.63 -25.90 -4.88
C ILE A 383 21.48 -26.25 -6.09
N GLN A 384 22.25 -25.28 -6.57
CA GLN A 384 23.23 -25.47 -7.63
C GLN A 384 24.51 -26.05 -7.02
N ALA A 385 24.84 -27.30 -7.35
CA ALA A 385 26.08 -27.98 -6.95
C ALA A 385 26.29 -29.21 -7.83
N LYS A 386 27.52 -29.71 -7.94
CA LYS A 386 27.82 -31.01 -8.58
C LYS A 386 27.12 -32.13 -7.81
N ASN A 387 26.67 -33.15 -8.51
CA ASN A 387 25.98 -34.30 -7.90
C ASN A 387 26.94 -35.27 -7.21
N SER A 388 28.20 -35.30 -7.65
CA SER A 388 29.18 -36.23 -7.09
C SER A 388 30.61 -35.73 -7.22
N TYR A 389 31.48 -36.32 -6.38
CA TYR A 389 32.92 -36.11 -6.40
C TYR A 389 33.64 -37.48 -6.22
N LYS A 390 34.76 -37.65 -6.93
CA LYS A 390 35.70 -38.78 -6.73
C LYS A 390 36.96 -38.22 -6.07
N LYS A 391 37.40 -38.79 -4.98
CA LYS A 391 38.53 -38.37 -4.19
C LYS A 391 39.36 -39.57 -3.70
N THR A 392 40.59 -39.32 -3.29
CA THR A 392 41.50 -40.32 -2.73
C THR A 392 41.87 -39.95 -1.30
N VAL A 393 42.09 -40.93 -0.43
CA VAL A 393 42.56 -40.67 0.93
C VAL A 393 43.85 -39.88 0.89
N GLY A 394 43.91 -38.74 1.57
CA GLY A 394 45.05 -37.83 1.57
C GLY A 394 44.90 -36.65 0.60
N ASP A 395 43.87 -36.59 -0.20
CA ASP A 395 43.57 -35.40 -1.02
C ASP A 395 43.34 -34.18 -0.11
N LYS A 396 43.75 -33.00 -0.60
CA LYS A 396 43.48 -31.73 0.08
C LYS A 396 41.96 -31.51 0.19
N ALA A 397 41.55 -30.86 1.27
CA ALA A 397 40.15 -30.45 1.46
C ALA A 397 39.64 -29.58 0.28
N PHE A 398 38.42 -29.76 -0.13
CA PHE A 398 37.84 -29.08 -1.29
C PHE A 398 36.43 -28.51 -0.98
N SER A 399 36.03 -27.50 -1.70
CA SER A 399 34.70 -26.90 -1.56
C SER A 399 33.67 -27.57 -2.47
N LEU A 400 32.46 -27.73 -1.99
CA LEU A 400 31.30 -28.19 -2.78
C LEU A 400 30.79 -27.10 -3.74
N ASN A 401 31.14 -25.84 -3.51
CA ASN A 401 30.70 -24.67 -4.28
C ASN A 401 29.18 -24.66 -4.49
N ALA A 402 28.42 -25.09 -3.48
CA ALA A 402 26.98 -25.07 -3.53
C ALA A 402 26.45 -23.64 -3.41
N LYS A 403 25.42 -23.32 -4.20
CA LYS A 403 24.77 -21.99 -4.20
C LYS A 403 23.24 -22.19 -4.15
N ALA A 404 22.57 -21.34 -3.39
CA ALA A 404 21.12 -21.21 -3.38
C ALA A 404 20.74 -19.74 -3.08
N LYS A 405 19.45 -19.43 -3.07
CA LYS A 405 18.93 -18.09 -2.75
C LYS A 405 18.96 -17.79 -1.25
N THR A 406 18.99 -18.82 -0.41
CA THR A 406 19.03 -18.70 1.06
C THR A 406 20.25 -19.40 1.66
N PRO A 407 20.62 -19.10 2.90
CA PRO A 407 21.78 -19.72 3.57
C PRO A 407 21.74 -21.24 3.54
N LEU A 408 22.93 -21.84 3.33
CA LEU A 408 23.09 -23.27 3.23
C LEU A 408 23.59 -23.89 4.53
N THR A 409 23.12 -25.09 4.82
CA THR A 409 23.64 -25.97 5.87
C THR A 409 24.09 -27.28 5.26
N TYR A 410 25.10 -27.94 5.87
CA TYR A 410 25.75 -29.11 5.34
C TYR A 410 25.83 -30.20 6.41
N THR A 411 25.53 -31.42 6.04
CA THR A 411 25.59 -32.58 6.94
C THR A 411 26.20 -33.78 6.22
N SER A 412 27.19 -34.41 6.82
CA SER A 412 27.77 -35.64 6.32
C SER A 412 27.03 -36.86 6.89
N SER A 413 26.70 -37.83 6.06
CA SER A 413 26.11 -39.11 6.48
C SER A 413 27.09 -39.99 7.24
N ASP A 414 28.40 -39.84 7.04
CA ASP A 414 29.44 -40.56 7.79
C ASP A 414 30.68 -39.69 7.98
N LYS A 415 30.81 -39.16 9.17
CA LYS A 415 31.98 -38.30 9.56
C LYS A 415 33.30 -39.04 9.67
N LYS A 416 33.26 -40.39 9.67
CA LYS A 416 34.47 -41.23 9.64
C LYS A 416 35.07 -41.30 8.24
N ILE A 417 34.22 -41.18 7.18
CA ILE A 417 34.67 -41.19 5.78
C ILE A 417 35.03 -39.76 5.33
N ALA A 418 34.12 -38.78 5.57
CA ALA A 418 34.37 -37.38 5.29
C ALA A 418 33.62 -36.45 6.21
N THR A 419 34.20 -35.30 6.55
CA THR A 419 33.54 -34.21 7.26
C THR A 419 33.28 -33.03 6.32
N VAL A 420 32.29 -32.23 6.63
CA VAL A 420 31.97 -30.96 5.96
C VAL A 420 31.84 -29.86 6.99
N ASP A 421 32.37 -28.67 6.73
CA ASP A 421 32.20 -27.51 7.58
C ASP A 421 30.98 -26.63 7.18
N LYS A 422 30.74 -25.57 7.93
CA LYS A 422 29.62 -24.63 7.70
C LYS A 422 29.70 -23.91 6.35
N ASN A 423 30.88 -23.87 5.72
CA ASN A 423 31.11 -23.23 4.42
C ASN A 423 31.09 -24.24 3.26
N GLY A 424 30.75 -25.49 3.52
CA GLY A 424 30.72 -26.54 2.50
C GLY A 424 32.08 -27.06 2.08
N LYS A 425 33.13 -26.85 2.91
CA LYS A 425 34.47 -27.40 2.68
C LYS A 425 34.52 -28.83 3.23
N VAL A 426 34.85 -29.78 2.37
CA VAL A 426 34.88 -31.22 2.70
C VAL A 426 36.31 -31.67 2.92
N THR A 427 36.53 -32.46 3.99
CA THR A 427 37.77 -33.16 4.29
C THR A 427 37.55 -34.67 4.27
N VAL A 428 38.23 -35.38 3.37
CA VAL A 428 38.17 -36.86 3.28
C VAL A 428 39.12 -37.50 4.28
N LYS A 429 38.68 -38.58 4.95
CA LYS A 429 39.43 -39.24 6.01
C LYS A 429 39.70 -40.73 5.74
N LYS A 430 38.72 -41.44 5.19
CA LYS A 430 38.79 -42.88 4.97
C LYS A 430 38.17 -43.26 3.63
N ALA A 431 38.64 -44.30 3.01
CA ALA A 431 38.05 -44.86 1.80
C ALA A 431 36.62 -45.38 2.07
N GLY A 432 35.70 -45.10 1.17
CA GLY A 432 34.30 -45.44 1.27
C GLY A 432 33.41 -44.49 0.45
N LYS A 433 32.09 -44.71 0.53
CA LYS A 433 31.10 -43.84 -0.12
C LYS A 433 30.30 -43.10 0.99
N VAL A 434 30.20 -41.80 0.87
CA VAL A 434 29.53 -40.92 1.83
C VAL A 434 28.68 -39.92 1.05
N THR A 435 27.58 -39.50 1.64
CA THR A 435 26.73 -38.43 1.09
C THR A 435 26.82 -37.15 1.96
N ILE A 436 26.89 -36.01 1.32
CA ILE A 436 26.71 -34.73 1.96
C ILE A 436 25.32 -34.22 1.61
N THR A 437 24.48 -34.06 2.63
CA THR A 437 23.18 -33.40 2.49
C THR A 437 23.38 -31.90 2.62
N VAL A 438 22.96 -31.15 1.61
CA VAL A 438 22.93 -29.69 1.59
C VAL A 438 21.48 -29.25 1.71
N LYS A 439 21.16 -28.35 2.64
CA LYS A 439 19.83 -27.78 2.80
C LYS A 439 19.88 -26.27 2.70
N ALA A 440 18.96 -25.70 1.93
CA ALA A 440 18.66 -24.28 1.89
C ALA A 440 17.43 -24.03 2.76
N ALA A 441 17.53 -23.08 3.70
CA ALA A 441 16.44 -22.77 4.62
C ALA A 441 15.23 -22.15 3.89
N ALA A 442 14.03 -22.39 4.40
CA ALA A 442 12.86 -21.62 4.00
C ALA A 442 12.95 -20.18 4.53
N THR A 443 12.41 -19.25 3.77
CA THR A 443 12.20 -17.84 4.16
C THR A 443 10.79 -17.43 3.73
N SER A 444 10.38 -16.20 4.00
CA SER A 444 9.13 -15.66 3.45
C SER A 444 9.09 -15.63 1.92
N GLN A 445 10.27 -15.53 1.26
CA GLN A 445 10.38 -15.45 -0.20
C GLN A 445 10.68 -16.80 -0.87
N TYR A 446 11.31 -17.76 -0.18
CA TYR A 446 11.78 -18.99 -0.78
C TYR A 446 11.39 -20.22 0.03
N GLN A 447 10.90 -21.27 -0.66
CA GLN A 447 10.66 -22.57 -0.04
C GLN A 447 12.00 -23.24 0.33
N ALA A 448 11.97 -24.14 1.31
CA ALA A 448 13.14 -24.96 1.62
C ALA A 448 13.54 -25.82 0.41
N ALA A 449 14.84 -26.02 0.22
CA ALA A 449 15.37 -26.94 -0.80
C ALA A 449 16.43 -27.85 -0.20
N GLY A 450 16.56 -29.04 -0.76
CA GLY A 450 17.55 -30.04 -0.37
C GLY A 450 18.27 -30.63 -1.57
N LYS A 451 19.56 -30.95 -1.40
CA LYS A 451 20.36 -31.67 -2.40
C LYS A 451 21.32 -32.62 -1.71
N THR A 452 21.43 -33.82 -2.26
CA THR A 452 22.40 -34.82 -1.79
C THR A 452 23.56 -34.92 -2.78
N ILE A 453 24.78 -34.83 -2.28
CA ILE A 453 26.03 -34.91 -3.07
C ILE A 453 26.79 -36.18 -2.64
N THR A 454 27.08 -37.05 -3.57
CA THR A 454 27.80 -38.29 -3.32
C THR A 454 29.31 -38.06 -3.42
N ILE A 455 30.07 -38.51 -2.41
CA ILE A 455 31.53 -38.51 -2.47
C ILE A 455 32.03 -39.95 -2.39
N THR A 456 32.75 -40.38 -3.42
CA THR A 456 33.43 -41.69 -3.45
C THR A 456 34.89 -41.48 -3.16
N VAL A 457 35.36 -42.04 -2.06
CA VAL A 457 36.80 -41.96 -1.64
C VAL A 457 37.48 -43.29 -1.86
N THR A 458 38.53 -43.32 -2.68
CA THR A 458 39.37 -44.49 -2.93
C THR A 458 40.59 -44.52 -2.00
N LYS A 459 41.15 -45.73 -1.81
CA LYS A 459 42.43 -45.86 -1.08
C LYS A 459 43.57 -45.24 -1.91
N LYS A 460 44.54 -44.65 -1.26
CA LYS A 460 45.78 -44.22 -1.93
C LYS A 460 46.51 -45.46 -2.49
N ALA A 461 46.85 -45.44 -3.77
CA ALA A 461 47.65 -46.50 -4.35
C ALA A 461 48.99 -46.65 -3.64
N VAL A 462 49.32 -47.81 -3.15
CA VAL A 462 50.64 -48.10 -2.59
C VAL A 462 51.55 -48.29 -3.80
N LYS A 463 52.53 -47.40 -4.00
CA LYS A 463 53.61 -47.68 -4.96
C LYS A 463 54.33 -48.94 -4.50
N LYS A 464 54.22 -50.05 -5.25
CA LYS A 464 55.14 -51.16 -5.06
C LYS A 464 56.53 -50.64 -5.32
N ALA A 465 57.39 -50.73 -4.31
CA ALA A 465 58.77 -50.52 -4.53
C ALA A 465 59.26 -51.54 -5.59
N ALA A 466 59.79 -51.06 -6.69
CA ALA A 466 60.51 -51.90 -7.62
C ALA A 466 61.68 -52.54 -6.89
N LYS A 467 61.74 -53.92 -6.84
CA LYS A 467 62.92 -54.65 -6.38
C LYS A 467 64.01 -54.54 -7.44
#